data_4d6cdabd06d104370fcbf0597e5df644
#
_entry.id   4d6cdabd06d104370fcbf0597e5df644
#
_cell.length_a   1.000
_cell.length_b   1.000
_cell.length_c   1.000
_cell.angle_alpha   90.00
_cell.angle_beta   90.00
_cell.angle_gamma   90.00
#
_symmetry.space_group_name_H-M   'P 1'
#
loop_
_entity.id
_entity.type
_entity.pdbx_description
1 polymer ?
#
loop_
_entity_poly.entity_id
_entity_poly.type
_entity_poly.pdbx_seq_one_letter_code
_entity_poly.pdbx_strand_id
1 'polypeptide(L)'
;LVVAGFGAGIKMTQFSLLDLSPIPEGHTARDAIDNTVALAQAAEKAGYHRYWLAEHHNMPGIASAATSIIIAQVAAATNTIRVGAGGIMLPNHAPLVIAEQFGTLATLYPERVDLGLGRAPGSDMATERALRRHMAPEDSFPQDVQELIAYLSADGGDMSVRAVPGFGTQVPVWILGSSLYGAQLAAYLGLPYAFASHFAPDALEQALQIYRSTFQPSEHLEKPHAMLAAGVCVAPSDEEAQLLRSSQLLAFARLRTGQPGPLPLPVDAIEEHVAPAVLQQVNHALSCSATGSPETVERRLKEIIARYQPDEIMLTGAIHGNTARIRSFELAASILKSL
;
A
#
# COMPACT_ATOMS: atom_id res chain seq x y z
N LEU A 1 41.43 22.10 -11.66
CA LEU A 1 40.45 21.02 -11.79
C LEU A 1 40.42 20.23 -10.47
N VAL A 2 39.45 20.57 -9.60
CA VAL A 2 39.16 19.84 -8.35
C VAL A 2 37.98 18.93 -8.67
N VAL A 3 38.21 17.63 -8.67
CA VAL A 3 37.16 16.60 -8.77
C VAL A 3 36.46 16.58 -7.42
N ALA A 4 35.24 17.10 -7.40
CA ALA A 4 34.36 17.01 -6.23
C ALA A 4 33.95 15.55 -6.04
N GLY A 5 34.40 14.94 -4.93
CA GLY A 5 34.06 13.59 -4.54
C GLY A 5 32.55 13.47 -4.22
N PHE A 6 31.85 12.68 -4.98
CA PHE A 6 30.53 12.17 -4.64
C PHE A 6 30.65 11.13 -3.53
N GLY A 7 30.55 11.60 -2.29
CA GLY A 7 30.49 10.77 -1.09
C GLY A 7 29.29 11.14 -0.23
N ALA A 8 28.09 11.27 -0.83
CA ALA A 8 26.86 11.25 -0.05
C ALA A 8 26.52 9.78 0.19
N GLY A 9 26.72 9.30 1.42
CA GLY A 9 26.23 7.98 1.83
C GLY A 9 24.75 7.86 1.49
N ILE A 10 24.38 6.80 0.76
CA ILE A 10 22.98 6.50 0.43
C ILE A 10 22.29 6.33 1.79
N LYS A 11 21.39 7.27 2.12
CA LYS A 11 20.53 7.14 3.30
C LYS A 11 19.74 5.85 3.12
N MET A 12 19.86 4.90 4.04
CA MET A 12 19.09 3.65 3.99
C MET A 12 17.59 3.99 3.85
N THR A 13 17.02 3.66 2.71
CA THR A 13 15.59 3.84 2.44
C THR A 13 14.83 2.84 3.30
N GLN A 14 13.87 3.31 4.10
CA GLN A 14 12.98 2.42 4.85
C GLN A 14 12.17 1.56 3.87
N PHE A 15 11.87 0.33 4.26
CA PHE A 15 11.06 -0.57 3.44
C PHE A 15 9.90 -1.18 4.23
N SER A 16 8.77 -1.26 3.57
CA SER A 16 7.48 -1.64 4.15
C SER A 16 6.73 -2.60 3.22
N LEU A 17 5.66 -3.21 3.70
CA LEU A 17 4.89 -4.20 2.97
C LEU A 17 3.41 -3.81 2.90
N LEU A 18 2.83 -3.90 1.69
CA LEU A 18 1.40 -3.75 1.42
C LEU A 18 0.80 -5.11 1.07
N ASP A 19 -0.21 -5.50 1.82
CA ASP A 19 -0.98 -6.72 1.59
C ASP A 19 -2.44 -6.40 1.23
N LEU A 20 -2.97 -7.15 0.28
CA LEU A 20 -4.37 -7.12 -0.11
C LEU A 20 -5.15 -8.33 0.45
N SER A 21 -4.49 -9.19 1.21
CA SER A 21 -5.06 -10.47 1.66
C SER A 21 -5.66 -11.29 0.50
N PRO A 22 -4.87 -11.65 -0.52
CA PRO A 22 -5.39 -12.34 -1.70
C PRO A 22 -5.92 -13.71 -1.33
N ILE A 23 -7.08 -14.06 -1.90
CA ILE A 23 -7.70 -15.40 -1.80
C ILE A 23 -7.20 -16.22 -2.99
N PRO A 24 -6.31 -17.21 -2.82
CA PRO A 24 -5.85 -18.05 -3.92
C PRO A 24 -6.95 -18.99 -4.41
N GLU A 25 -6.93 -19.37 -5.69
CA GLU A 25 -7.80 -20.42 -6.22
C GLU A 25 -7.65 -21.70 -5.40
N GLY A 26 -8.77 -22.33 -5.05
CA GLY A 26 -8.81 -23.53 -4.20
C GLY A 26 -8.74 -23.26 -2.69
N HIS A 27 -8.65 -22.00 -2.27
CA HIS A 27 -8.59 -21.59 -0.87
C HIS A 27 -9.80 -20.71 -0.47
N THR A 28 -9.96 -20.54 0.84
CA THR A 28 -11.05 -19.73 1.43
C THR A 28 -10.56 -18.35 1.86
N ALA A 29 -11.50 -17.44 2.17
CA ALA A 29 -11.17 -16.14 2.78
C ALA A 29 -10.50 -16.32 4.16
N ARG A 30 -10.83 -17.40 4.89
CA ARG A 30 -10.16 -17.73 6.15
C ARG A 30 -8.68 -18.02 5.92
N ASP A 31 -8.35 -18.85 4.93
CA ASP A 31 -6.96 -19.15 4.58
C ASP A 31 -6.20 -17.89 4.19
N ALA A 32 -6.83 -16.96 3.44
CA ALA A 32 -6.23 -15.69 3.05
C ALA A 32 -5.89 -14.81 4.27
N ILE A 33 -6.78 -14.72 5.25
CA ILE A 33 -6.55 -13.96 6.49
C ILE A 33 -5.46 -14.61 7.33
N ASP A 34 -5.46 -15.95 7.47
CA ASP A 34 -4.40 -16.66 8.19
C ASP A 34 -3.04 -16.47 7.50
N ASN A 35 -3.00 -16.50 6.15
CA ASN A 35 -1.81 -16.20 5.36
C ASN A 35 -1.32 -14.75 5.53
N THR A 36 -2.23 -13.78 5.64
CA THR A 36 -1.91 -12.38 5.94
C THR A 36 -1.22 -12.24 7.29
N VAL A 37 -1.74 -12.91 8.33
CA VAL A 37 -1.12 -12.92 9.66
C VAL A 37 0.27 -13.57 9.63
N ALA A 38 0.41 -14.71 8.95
CA ALA A 38 1.69 -15.39 8.81
C ALA A 38 2.72 -14.53 8.06
N LEU A 39 2.30 -13.84 7.01
CA LEU A 39 3.16 -12.91 6.26
C LEU A 39 3.58 -11.72 7.11
N ALA A 40 2.66 -11.14 7.91
CA ALA A 40 2.99 -10.01 8.79
C ALA A 40 4.03 -10.40 9.86
N GLN A 41 3.92 -11.60 10.44
CA GLN A 41 4.91 -12.14 11.37
C GLN A 41 6.28 -12.37 10.71
N ALA A 42 6.29 -12.86 9.46
CA ALA A 42 7.52 -13.02 8.69
C ALA A 42 8.13 -11.66 8.33
N ALA A 43 7.32 -10.68 7.95
CA ALA A 43 7.75 -9.31 7.66
C ALA A 43 8.37 -8.63 8.88
N GLU A 44 7.76 -8.78 10.06
CA GLU A 44 8.33 -8.29 11.32
C GLU A 44 9.72 -8.89 11.58
N LYS A 45 9.86 -10.20 11.48
CA LYS A 45 11.16 -10.90 11.63
C LYS A 45 12.18 -10.47 10.58
N ALA A 46 11.73 -10.23 9.35
CA ALA A 46 12.55 -9.77 8.25
C ALA A 46 12.93 -8.28 8.38
N GLY A 47 12.38 -7.52 9.33
CA GLY A 47 12.72 -6.14 9.62
C GLY A 47 12.02 -5.12 8.73
N TYR A 48 10.88 -5.44 8.18
CA TYR A 48 9.99 -4.46 7.56
C TYR A 48 9.55 -3.42 8.58
N HIS A 49 9.49 -2.14 8.15
CA HIS A 49 9.10 -1.05 9.04
C HIS A 49 7.59 -1.05 9.31
N ARG A 50 6.78 -1.28 8.28
CA ARG A 50 5.31 -1.33 8.36
C ARG A 50 4.70 -2.47 7.56
N TYR A 51 3.53 -2.87 7.98
CA TYR A 51 2.64 -3.80 7.28
C TYR A 51 1.28 -3.15 7.12
N TRP A 52 0.94 -2.76 5.89
CA TRP A 52 -0.32 -2.12 5.58
C TRP A 52 -1.27 -3.04 4.82
N LEU A 53 -2.56 -2.85 5.05
CA LEU A 53 -3.64 -3.55 4.37
C LEU A 53 -4.44 -2.58 3.52
N ALA A 54 -4.80 -2.98 2.29
CA ALA A 54 -5.62 -2.17 1.40
C ALA A 54 -7.11 -2.50 1.54
N GLU A 55 -7.99 -1.49 1.38
CA GLU A 55 -9.44 -1.67 1.34
C GLU A 55 -9.90 -1.89 -0.10
N HIS A 56 -10.61 -3.01 -0.36
CA HIS A 56 -11.28 -3.27 -1.62
C HIS A 56 -12.63 -3.93 -1.37
N HIS A 57 -13.67 -3.41 -2.03
CA HIS A 57 -15.03 -3.94 -1.93
C HIS A 57 -15.42 -4.68 -3.21
N ASN A 58 -16.32 -5.65 -3.07
CA ASN A 58 -16.85 -6.46 -4.19
C ASN A 58 -15.76 -7.12 -5.06
N MET A 59 -14.63 -7.49 -4.44
CA MET A 59 -13.52 -8.17 -5.11
C MET A 59 -13.42 -9.63 -4.61
N PRO A 60 -13.85 -10.62 -5.41
CA PRO A 60 -13.93 -12.04 -4.96
C PRO A 60 -12.56 -12.63 -4.58
N GLY A 61 -11.47 -12.04 -5.07
CA GLY A 61 -10.10 -12.49 -4.80
C GLY A 61 -9.39 -11.75 -3.67
N ILE A 62 -10.08 -10.89 -2.91
CA ILE A 62 -9.48 -10.05 -1.87
C ILE A 62 -10.29 -10.14 -0.58
N ALA A 63 -9.65 -10.49 0.54
CA ALA A 63 -10.32 -10.65 1.84
C ALA A 63 -10.27 -9.38 2.72
N SER A 64 -9.59 -8.31 2.32
CA SER A 64 -9.30 -7.14 3.18
C SER A 64 -10.36 -6.02 3.14
N ALA A 65 -11.62 -6.31 2.75
CA ALA A 65 -12.69 -5.29 2.70
C ALA A 65 -12.95 -4.62 4.05
N ALA A 66 -13.02 -5.38 5.14
CA ALA A 66 -13.15 -4.86 6.51
C ALA A 66 -11.74 -4.59 7.11
N THR A 67 -11.03 -3.63 6.54
CA THR A 67 -9.59 -3.42 6.70
C THR A 67 -9.20 -3.23 8.17
N SER A 68 -9.90 -2.41 8.93
CA SER A 68 -9.61 -2.17 10.36
C SER A 68 -9.69 -3.44 11.23
N ILE A 69 -10.60 -4.37 10.89
CA ILE A 69 -10.74 -5.65 11.61
C ILE A 69 -9.52 -6.54 11.35
N ILE A 70 -9.06 -6.62 10.10
CA ILE A 70 -7.88 -7.43 9.76
C ILE A 70 -6.60 -6.79 10.31
N ILE A 71 -6.51 -5.45 10.32
CA ILE A 71 -5.41 -4.74 11.01
C ILE A 71 -5.35 -5.12 12.48
N ALA A 72 -6.50 -5.17 13.18
CA ALA A 72 -6.53 -5.60 14.59
C ALA A 72 -5.98 -7.02 14.78
N GLN A 73 -6.34 -7.96 13.88
CA GLN A 73 -5.84 -9.34 13.91
C GLN A 73 -4.33 -9.41 13.68
N VAL A 74 -3.81 -8.64 12.72
CA VAL A 74 -2.36 -8.56 12.44
C VAL A 74 -1.62 -7.91 13.61
N ALA A 75 -2.15 -6.83 14.17
CA ALA A 75 -1.55 -6.14 15.31
C ALA A 75 -1.45 -7.03 16.55
N ALA A 76 -2.50 -7.85 16.81
CA ALA A 76 -2.52 -8.81 17.91
C ALA A 76 -1.50 -9.95 17.74
N ALA A 77 -1.15 -10.29 16.49
CA ALA A 77 -0.24 -11.37 16.16
C ALA A 77 1.23 -10.94 15.99
N THR A 78 1.52 -9.64 16.08
CA THR A 78 2.84 -9.02 15.93
C THR A 78 3.17 -8.13 17.12
N ASN A 79 4.45 -7.75 17.31
CA ASN A 79 4.88 -7.05 18.52
C ASN A 79 5.42 -5.64 18.27
N THR A 80 6.17 -5.43 17.18
CA THR A 80 6.97 -4.22 16.95
C THR A 80 6.69 -3.55 15.61
N ILE A 81 6.33 -4.32 14.58
CA ILE A 81 6.05 -3.79 13.25
C ILE A 81 4.85 -2.82 13.32
N ARG A 82 4.97 -1.68 12.65
CA ARG A 82 3.81 -0.77 12.50
C ARG A 82 2.77 -1.42 11.61
N VAL A 83 1.51 -1.22 11.94
CA VAL A 83 0.37 -1.76 11.18
C VAL A 83 -0.54 -0.63 10.74
N GLY A 84 -1.21 -0.77 9.62
CA GLY A 84 -2.09 0.31 9.16
C GLY A 84 -2.83 0.02 7.88
N ALA A 85 -3.50 1.05 7.38
CA ALA A 85 -4.22 1.00 6.12
C ALA A 85 -3.42 1.65 4.99
N GLY A 86 -3.36 0.95 3.86
CA GLY A 86 -2.75 1.45 2.64
C GLY A 86 -3.69 1.34 1.43
N GLY A 87 -4.92 1.95 1.50
CA GLY A 87 -5.53 2.83 2.52
C GLY A 87 -6.99 2.53 2.78
N ILE A 88 -7.53 3.30 3.71
CA ILE A 88 -8.98 3.42 3.85
C ILE A 88 -9.50 4.32 2.73
N MET A 89 -10.52 3.87 2.02
CA MET A 89 -11.21 4.67 1.00
C MET A 89 -12.19 5.62 1.71
N LEU A 90 -11.67 6.74 2.24
CA LEU A 90 -12.41 7.63 3.15
C LEU A 90 -13.79 8.04 2.64
N PRO A 91 -14.02 8.31 1.33
CA PRO A 91 -15.35 8.62 0.84
C PRO A 91 -16.41 7.50 1.00
N ASN A 92 -16.02 6.29 1.36
CA ASN A 92 -16.95 5.19 1.67
C ASN A 92 -17.42 5.22 3.14
N HIS A 93 -16.86 6.09 3.98
CA HIS A 93 -17.01 6.09 5.42
C HIS A 93 -17.33 7.47 5.98
N ALA A 94 -17.93 7.51 7.17
CA ALA A 94 -17.98 8.72 7.97
C ALA A 94 -16.62 8.93 8.68
N PRO A 95 -16.00 10.12 8.62
CA PRO A 95 -14.72 10.41 9.27
C PRO A 95 -14.70 10.04 10.77
N LEU A 96 -15.80 10.32 11.49
CA LEU A 96 -15.95 9.94 12.90
C LEU A 96 -15.75 8.43 13.12
N VAL A 97 -16.38 7.58 12.31
CA VAL A 97 -16.30 6.12 12.47
C VAL A 97 -14.87 5.63 12.24
N ILE A 98 -14.15 6.18 11.25
CA ILE A 98 -12.76 5.85 10.99
C ILE A 98 -11.86 6.33 12.14
N ALA A 99 -12.08 7.53 12.66
CA ALA A 99 -11.35 8.03 13.83
C ALA A 99 -11.57 7.16 15.07
N GLU A 100 -12.79 6.67 15.32
CA GLU A 100 -13.08 5.74 16.40
C GLU A 100 -12.39 4.38 16.21
N GLN A 101 -12.42 3.81 14.99
CA GLN A 101 -11.77 2.53 14.68
C GLN A 101 -10.25 2.60 14.83
N PHE A 102 -9.61 3.59 14.21
CA PHE A 102 -8.15 3.73 14.27
C PHE A 102 -7.67 4.25 15.63
N GLY A 103 -8.46 5.06 16.30
CA GLY A 103 -8.22 5.44 17.69
C GLY A 103 -8.31 4.25 18.64
N THR A 104 -9.25 3.33 18.43
CA THR A 104 -9.32 2.06 19.18
C THR A 104 -8.07 1.21 18.94
N LEU A 105 -7.66 1.08 17.66
CA LEU A 105 -6.42 0.37 17.31
C LEU A 105 -5.19 1.00 18.00
N ALA A 106 -5.06 2.33 17.97
CA ALA A 106 -3.95 3.05 18.58
C ALA A 106 -3.94 2.94 20.11
N THR A 107 -5.13 2.86 20.72
CA THR A 107 -5.27 2.63 22.17
C THR A 107 -4.81 1.22 22.56
N LEU A 108 -5.14 0.21 21.74
CA LEU A 108 -4.73 -1.18 21.97
C LEU A 108 -3.26 -1.43 21.63
N TYR A 109 -2.74 -0.74 20.63
CA TYR A 109 -1.38 -0.92 20.08
C TYR A 109 -0.67 0.44 19.94
N PRO A 110 -0.28 1.07 21.06
CA PRO A 110 0.32 2.40 21.06
C PRO A 110 1.54 2.50 20.15
N GLU A 111 1.66 3.64 19.45
CA GLU A 111 2.78 3.98 18.55
C GLU A 111 2.98 3.07 17.34
N ARG A 112 2.09 2.09 17.12
CA ARG A 112 2.21 1.11 16.04
C ARG A 112 1.22 1.31 14.89
N VAL A 113 0.26 2.22 15.00
CA VAL A 113 -0.85 2.33 14.04
C VAL A 113 -0.62 3.49 13.07
N ASP A 114 -0.87 3.25 11.77
CA ASP A 114 -0.88 4.25 10.71
C ASP A 114 -2.24 4.27 10.01
N LEU A 115 -2.65 5.44 9.51
CA LEU A 115 -3.89 5.61 8.77
C LEU A 115 -3.63 6.24 7.40
N GLY A 116 -3.51 5.41 6.38
CA GLY A 116 -3.46 5.86 4.99
C GLY A 116 -4.86 6.08 4.42
N LEU A 117 -5.08 7.21 3.76
CA LEU A 117 -6.37 7.64 3.21
C LEU A 117 -6.32 7.73 1.69
N GLY A 118 -7.27 7.07 1.01
CA GLY A 118 -7.47 7.12 -0.42
C GLY A 118 -8.78 7.82 -0.80
N ARG A 119 -8.78 8.56 -1.92
CA ARG A 119 -9.97 9.21 -2.48
C ARG A 119 -10.76 8.30 -3.43
N ALA A 120 -10.06 7.44 -4.16
CA ALA A 120 -10.68 6.60 -5.18
C ALA A 120 -11.73 5.66 -4.56
N PRO A 121 -12.84 5.37 -5.28
CA PRO A 121 -13.89 4.50 -4.74
C PRO A 121 -13.43 3.06 -4.47
N GLY A 122 -12.41 2.58 -5.16
CA GLY A 122 -11.94 1.20 -5.04
C GLY A 122 -13.01 0.15 -5.38
N SER A 123 -14.07 0.55 -6.14
CA SER A 123 -15.25 -0.28 -6.38
C SER A 123 -15.99 0.15 -7.65
N ASP A 124 -16.94 -0.70 -8.09
CA ASP A 124 -17.86 -0.43 -9.19
C ASP A 124 -19.08 0.40 -8.74
N MET A 125 -19.88 0.89 -9.71
CA MET A 125 -21.09 1.68 -9.44
C MET A 125 -22.16 0.96 -8.60
N ALA A 126 -22.26 -0.36 -8.68
CA ALA A 126 -23.21 -1.12 -7.86
C ALA A 126 -22.77 -1.14 -6.39
N THR A 127 -21.48 -1.30 -6.17
CA THR A 127 -20.85 -1.24 -4.85
C THR A 127 -20.93 0.17 -4.26
N GLU A 128 -20.73 1.22 -5.04
CA GLU A 128 -20.92 2.61 -4.59
C GLU A 128 -22.33 2.87 -4.08
N ARG A 129 -23.34 2.30 -4.77
CA ARG A 129 -24.75 2.36 -4.31
C ARG A 129 -24.95 1.58 -3.01
N ALA A 130 -24.37 0.40 -2.88
CA ALA A 130 -24.46 -0.42 -1.66
C ALA A 130 -23.80 0.29 -0.46
N LEU A 131 -22.70 0.99 -0.68
CA LEU A 131 -22.01 1.83 0.31
C LEU A 131 -22.71 3.18 0.55
N ARG A 132 -23.83 3.46 -0.17
CA ARG A 132 -24.61 4.72 -0.10
C ARG A 132 -23.80 5.97 -0.44
N ARG A 133 -22.69 5.82 -1.16
CA ARG A 133 -21.78 6.90 -1.51
C ARG A 133 -22.42 7.94 -2.45
N HIS A 134 -23.38 7.53 -3.28
CA HIS A 134 -24.16 8.42 -4.15
C HIS A 134 -24.94 9.50 -3.39
N MET A 135 -25.01 9.42 -2.07
CA MET A 135 -25.65 10.41 -1.20
C MET A 135 -24.65 11.44 -0.64
N ALA A 136 -23.35 11.25 -0.87
CA ALA A 136 -22.33 12.17 -0.43
C ALA A 136 -22.26 13.43 -1.34
N PRO A 137 -21.94 14.62 -0.79
CA PRO A 137 -21.68 15.81 -1.58
C PRO A 137 -20.50 15.60 -2.56
N GLU A 138 -20.46 16.38 -3.63
CA GLU A 138 -19.33 16.35 -4.55
C GLU A 138 -18.02 16.67 -3.82
N ASP A 139 -17.02 15.78 -3.99
CA ASP A 139 -15.61 15.88 -3.56
C ASP A 139 -15.35 16.55 -2.19
N SER A 140 -15.90 15.94 -1.13
CA SER A 140 -15.64 16.37 0.26
C SER A 140 -14.31 15.84 0.82
N PHE A 141 -13.52 15.09 0.04
CA PHE A 141 -12.34 14.36 0.53
C PHE A 141 -11.34 15.24 1.31
N PRO A 142 -10.97 16.47 0.87
CA PRO A 142 -10.05 17.32 1.66
C PRO A 142 -10.63 17.73 3.02
N GLN A 143 -11.92 18.02 3.06
CA GLN A 143 -12.63 18.39 4.29
C GLN A 143 -12.76 17.18 5.23
N ASP A 144 -13.10 16.01 4.69
CA ASP A 144 -13.20 14.76 5.44
C ASP A 144 -11.85 14.36 6.06
N VAL A 145 -10.73 14.59 5.35
CA VAL A 145 -9.38 14.39 5.88
C VAL A 145 -9.10 15.32 7.06
N GLN A 146 -9.42 16.62 6.92
CA GLN A 146 -9.20 17.60 7.99
C GLN A 146 -10.08 17.31 9.20
N GLU A 147 -11.36 16.94 8.99
CA GLU A 147 -12.28 16.53 10.04
C GLU A 147 -11.74 15.31 10.80
N LEU A 148 -11.27 14.30 10.07
CA LEU A 148 -10.69 13.09 10.67
C LEU A 148 -9.44 13.40 11.50
N ILE A 149 -8.54 14.27 11.01
CA ILE A 149 -7.36 14.72 11.76
C ILE A 149 -7.79 15.43 13.05
N ALA A 150 -8.79 16.32 12.97
CA ALA A 150 -9.32 17.02 14.14
C ALA A 150 -9.89 16.06 15.19
N TYR A 151 -10.59 14.97 14.78
CA TYR A 151 -11.06 13.94 15.71
C TYR A 151 -9.93 13.20 16.44
N LEU A 152 -8.76 13.06 15.82
CA LEU A 152 -7.60 12.35 16.39
C LEU A 152 -6.64 13.29 17.15
N SER A 153 -6.77 14.61 17.01
CA SER A 153 -5.87 15.59 17.60
C SER A 153 -6.01 15.69 19.12
N ALA A 154 -4.94 16.16 19.78
CA ALA A 154 -4.93 16.36 21.24
C ALA A 154 -5.86 17.49 21.69
N ASP A 155 -6.02 18.51 20.88
CA ASP A 155 -6.81 19.69 21.22
C ASP A 155 -8.30 19.53 20.88
N GLY A 156 -8.63 18.64 19.93
CA GLY A 156 -9.99 18.29 19.51
C GLY A 156 -10.82 19.45 18.99
N GLY A 157 -10.27 20.66 19.01
CA GLY A 157 -10.99 21.90 18.71
C GLY A 157 -12.29 22.06 19.53
N ASP A 158 -13.11 23.01 19.17
CA ASP A 158 -14.47 23.18 19.71
C ASP A 158 -15.49 22.19 19.11
N MET A 159 -15.06 20.96 18.81
CA MET A 159 -15.93 19.93 18.23
C MET A 159 -16.97 19.47 19.26
N SER A 160 -18.23 19.59 18.92
CA SER A 160 -19.36 19.13 19.74
C SER A 160 -19.43 17.59 19.85
N VAL A 161 -18.76 16.87 18.94
CA VAL A 161 -18.68 15.41 18.89
C VAL A 161 -17.23 14.99 19.03
N ARG A 162 -16.96 13.96 19.85
CA ARG A 162 -15.61 13.42 20.05
C ARG A 162 -15.53 11.97 19.60
N ALA A 163 -14.47 11.61 18.88
CA ALA A 163 -14.16 10.24 18.56
C ALA A 163 -13.55 9.53 19.81
N VAL A 164 -14.32 8.71 20.49
CA VAL A 164 -13.81 7.98 21.66
C VAL A 164 -13.59 6.51 21.30
N PRO A 165 -12.38 5.94 21.54
CA PRO A 165 -11.24 6.45 22.31
C PRO A 165 -10.19 7.21 21.45
N GLY A 166 -10.49 7.57 20.21
CA GLY A 166 -9.53 8.13 19.23
C GLY A 166 -9.00 9.54 19.57
N PHE A 167 -9.77 10.31 20.31
CA PHE A 167 -9.39 11.66 20.71
C PHE A 167 -8.03 11.68 21.43
N GLY A 168 -7.11 12.52 20.94
CA GLY A 168 -5.77 12.66 21.50
C GLY A 168 -4.77 11.56 21.12
N THR A 169 -5.16 10.56 20.35
CA THR A 169 -4.26 9.46 19.93
C THR A 169 -3.23 9.88 18.90
N GLN A 170 -3.48 10.95 18.14
CA GLN A 170 -2.58 11.49 17.13
C GLN A 170 -2.07 10.45 16.13
N VAL A 171 -2.95 9.52 15.71
CA VAL A 171 -2.62 8.49 14.71
C VAL A 171 -2.04 9.17 13.47
N PRO A 172 -0.82 8.78 12.99
CA PRO A 172 -0.23 9.34 11.79
C PRO A 172 -1.11 9.10 10.56
N VAL A 173 -1.52 10.21 9.92
CA VAL A 173 -2.35 10.21 8.71
C VAL A 173 -1.47 10.36 7.47
N TRP A 174 -1.71 9.53 6.46
CA TRP A 174 -1.03 9.55 5.16
C TRP A 174 -2.03 9.82 4.04
N ILE A 175 -1.65 10.58 3.04
CA ILE A 175 -2.43 10.67 1.80
C ILE A 175 -1.89 9.68 0.76
N LEU A 176 -2.80 8.86 0.21
CA LEU A 176 -2.48 7.91 -0.83
C LEU A 176 -3.09 8.35 -2.16
N GLY A 177 -2.39 8.06 -3.26
CA GLY A 177 -2.92 8.34 -4.58
C GLY A 177 -2.10 7.73 -5.71
N SER A 178 -2.71 7.76 -6.90
CA SER A 178 -2.08 7.35 -8.16
C SER A 178 -2.13 8.48 -9.22
N SER A 179 -2.39 9.71 -8.77
CA SER A 179 -2.52 10.90 -9.60
C SER A 179 -1.88 12.12 -8.93
N LEU A 180 -1.83 13.24 -9.65
CA LEU A 180 -1.25 14.49 -9.13
C LEU A 180 -2.07 15.09 -7.97
N TYR A 181 -3.37 14.82 -7.92
CA TYR A 181 -4.26 15.36 -6.89
C TYR A 181 -3.82 14.99 -5.47
N GLY A 182 -3.53 13.71 -5.21
CA GLY A 182 -3.06 13.26 -3.89
C GLY A 182 -1.74 13.92 -3.48
N ALA A 183 -0.82 14.12 -4.44
CA ALA A 183 0.44 14.81 -4.21
C ALA A 183 0.24 16.28 -3.79
N GLN A 184 -0.65 17.00 -4.47
CA GLN A 184 -0.99 18.38 -4.17
C GLN A 184 -1.66 18.51 -2.79
N LEU A 185 -2.62 17.63 -2.50
CA LEU A 185 -3.33 17.63 -1.22
C LEU A 185 -2.37 17.32 -0.05
N ALA A 186 -1.54 16.29 -0.17
CA ALA A 186 -0.57 15.93 0.85
C ALA A 186 0.43 17.07 1.10
N ALA A 187 0.91 17.70 0.03
CA ALA A 187 1.82 18.85 0.13
C ALA A 187 1.17 20.06 0.81
N TYR A 188 -0.08 20.36 0.47
CA TYR A 188 -0.84 21.47 1.06
C TYR A 188 -1.13 21.25 2.55
N LEU A 189 -1.50 20.03 2.94
CA LEU A 189 -1.79 19.68 4.33
C LEU A 189 -0.53 19.38 5.16
N GLY A 190 0.66 19.34 4.56
CA GLY A 190 1.91 18.99 5.26
C GLY A 190 1.92 17.55 5.77
N LEU A 191 1.31 16.62 5.02
CA LEU A 191 1.18 15.21 5.40
C LEU A 191 2.14 14.33 4.59
N PRO A 192 2.55 13.15 5.11
CA PRO A 192 3.29 12.17 4.34
C PRO A 192 2.45 11.63 3.17
N TYR A 193 3.12 11.33 2.07
CA TYR A 193 2.51 10.93 0.81
C TYR A 193 2.97 9.56 0.35
N ALA A 194 2.04 8.69 -0.06
CA ALA A 194 2.33 7.39 -0.66
C ALA A 194 1.74 7.27 -2.06
N PHE A 195 2.59 7.01 -3.07
CA PHE A 195 2.17 6.86 -4.46
C PHE A 195 2.00 5.38 -4.83
N ALA A 196 0.83 5.04 -5.38
CA ALA A 196 0.46 3.67 -5.77
C ALA A 196 1.05 3.25 -7.14
N SER A 197 2.37 3.36 -7.30
CA SER A 197 3.08 3.08 -8.55
C SER A 197 3.08 1.59 -8.95
N HIS A 198 2.79 0.70 -8.04
CA HIS A 198 2.73 -0.74 -8.27
C HIS A 198 1.59 -1.19 -9.22
N PHE A 199 0.62 -0.31 -9.52
CA PHE A 199 -0.44 -0.58 -10.52
C PHE A 199 -0.76 0.63 -11.41
N ALA A 200 -0.28 1.84 -11.10
CA ALA A 200 -0.51 3.06 -11.85
C ALA A 200 0.74 3.97 -11.87
N PRO A 201 1.81 3.59 -12.60
CA PRO A 201 3.11 4.25 -12.52
C PRO A 201 3.22 5.57 -13.28
N ASP A 202 2.30 5.89 -14.21
CA ASP A 202 2.47 6.94 -15.22
C ASP A 202 2.75 8.33 -14.63
N ALA A 203 2.03 8.71 -13.58
CA ALA A 203 2.18 10.03 -12.97
C ALA A 203 3.22 10.07 -11.83
N LEU A 204 3.94 8.97 -11.52
CA LEU A 204 4.81 8.86 -10.36
C LEU A 204 5.84 9.98 -10.26
N GLU A 205 6.62 10.19 -11.32
CA GLU A 205 7.71 11.16 -11.31
C GLU A 205 7.21 12.60 -11.10
N GLN A 206 6.15 12.96 -11.83
CA GLN A 206 5.54 14.29 -11.71
C GLN A 206 4.88 14.48 -10.34
N ALA A 207 4.21 13.47 -9.81
CA ALA A 207 3.58 13.53 -8.49
C ALA A 207 4.61 13.73 -7.37
N LEU A 208 5.72 12.99 -7.39
CA LEU A 208 6.80 13.17 -6.41
C LEU A 208 7.45 14.55 -6.53
N GLN A 209 7.65 15.05 -7.75
CA GLN A 209 8.18 16.39 -7.98
C GLN A 209 7.25 17.47 -7.41
N ILE A 210 5.95 17.41 -7.71
CA ILE A 210 4.94 18.34 -7.18
C ILE A 210 4.93 18.28 -5.66
N TYR A 211 4.80 17.09 -5.07
CA TYR A 211 4.76 16.91 -3.63
C TYR A 211 5.96 17.58 -2.94
N ARG A 212 7.17 17.30 -3.40
CA ARG A 212 8.40 17.83 -2.80
C ARG A 212 8.57 19.35 -3.00
N SER A 213 8.21 19.88 -4.18
CA SER A 213 8.42 21.29 -4.51
C SER A 213 7.37 22.22 -3.91
N THR A 214 6.17 21.73 -3.58
CA THR A 214 5.06 22.53 -3.05
C THR A 214 4.71 22.19 -1.60
N PHE A 215 5.49 21.33 -0.96
CA PHE A 215 5.26 20.89 0.43
C PHE A 215 5.27 22.08 1.40
N GLN A 216 4.25 22.12 2.25
CA GLN A 216 4.11 23.09 3.33
C GLN A 216 4.34 22.38 4.66
N PRO A 217 5.34 22.78 5.47
CA PRO A 217 5.53 22.21 6.80
C PRO A 217 4.29 22.37 7.68
N SER A 218 4.00 21.36 8.49
CA SER A 218 2.89 21.34 9.42
C SER A 218 3.33 20.82 10.79
N GLU A 219 2.41 20.77 11.76
CA GLU A 219 2.64 20.10 13.05
C GLU A 219 2.89 18.60 12.91
N HIS A 220 2.45 17.98 11.80
CA HIS A 220 2.61 16.57 11.54
C HIS A 220 3.95 16.21 10.88
N LEU A 221 4.50 17.15 10.08
CA LEU A 221 5.69 16.87 9.28
C LEU A 221 6.45 18.16 8.92
N GLU A 222 7.72 18.23 9.30
CA GLU A 222 8.59 19.39 9.02
C GLU A 222 9.11 19.39 7.57
N LYS A 223 9.35 18.21 6.99
CA LYS A 223 9.92 18.01 5.65
C LYS A 223 9.11 16.95 4.89
N PRO A 224 9.06 17.03 3.55
CA PRO A 224 8.32 16.04 2.77
C PRO A 224 8.85 14.62 3.02
N HIS A 225 7.94 13.67 3.20
CA HIS A 225 8.23 12.25 3.32
C HIS A 225 7.42 11.49 2.28
N ALA A 226 8.12 11.03 1.23
CA ALA A 226 7.53 10.38 0.08
C ALA A 226 7.77 8.87 0.10
N MET A 227 6.70 8.10 0.02
CA MET A 227 6.71 6.66 -0.17
C MET A 227 6.29 6.33 -1.60
N LEU A 228 6.93 5.37 -2.25
CA LEU A 228 6.44 4.75 -3.47
C LEU A 228 6.16 3.26 -3.26
N ALA A 229 5.12 2.75 -3.94
CA ALA A 229 4.82 1.33 -3.91
C ALA A 229 5.40 0.63 -5.16
N ALA A 230 6.10 -0.49 -4.96
CA ALA A 230 6.67 -1.30 -6.03
C ALA A 230 6.24 -2.76 -5.91
N GLY A 231 5.96 -3.39 -7.06
CA GLY A 231 5.74 -4.82 -7.12
C GLY A 231 7.03 -5.59 -6.87
N VAL A 232 6.97 -6.73 -6.16
CA VAL A 232 8.14 -7.60 -5.99
C VAL A 232 7.76 -9.07 -6.13
N CYS A 233 8.63 -9.83 -6.82
CA CYS A 233 8.59 -11.29 -6.85
C CYS A 233 10.02 -11.82 -6.94
N VAL A 234 10.56 -12.32 -5.82
CA VAL A 234 11.92 -12.85 -5.75
C VAL A 234 11.87 -14.38 -5.59
N ALA A 235 12.64 -15.08 -6.41
CA ALA A 235 12.79 -16.53 -6.32
C ALA A 235 14.27 -16.90 -6.56
N PRO A 236 14.69 -18.16 -6.33
CA PRO A 236 16.06 -18.60 -6.55
C PRO A 236 16.61 -18.35 -7.97
N SER A 237 15.73 -18.35 -8.99
CA SER A 237 16.08 -18.04 -10.38
C SER A 237 15.09 -17.07 -11.03
N ASP A 238 15.48 -16.47 -12.15
CA ASP A 238 14.62 -15.58 -12.93
C ASP A 238 13.41 -16.33 -13.50
N GLU A 239 13.60 -17.59 -13.94
CA GLU A 239 12.55 -18.45 -14.50
C GLU A 239 11.49 -18.76 -13.44
N GLU A 240 11.91 -19.16 -12.23
CA GLU A 240 10.98 -19.44 -11.13
C GLU A 240 10.22 -18.18 -10.71
N ALA A 241 10.88 -17.03 -10.64
CA ALA A 241 10.22 -15.77 -10.32
C ALA A 241 9.18 -15.38 -11.39
N GLN A 242 9.46 -15.57 -12.68
CA GLN A 242 8.51 -15.32 -13.75
C GLN A 242 7.31 -16.26 -13.66
N LEU A 243 7.53 -17.54 -13.39
CA LEU A 243 6.46 -18.52 -13.14
C LEU A 243 5.57 -18.04 -11.97
N LEU A 244 6.13 -17.73 -10.82
CA LEU A 244 5.38 -17.27 -9.65
C LEU A 244 4.60 -15.97 -9.92
N ARG A 245 5.19 -15.02 -10.66
CA ARG A 245 4.56 -13.76 -11.05
C ARG A 245 3.37 -13.94 -11.98
N SER A 246 3.32 -15.02 -12.77
CA SER A 246 2.25 -15.25 -13.74
C SER A 246 0.86 -15.26 -13.09
N SER A 247 0.74 -15.70 -11.82
CA SER A 247 -0.50 -15.60 -11.03
C SER A 247 -1.01 -14.16 -10.94
N GLN A 248 -0.13 -13.21 -10.63
CA GLN A 248 -0.49 -11.78 -10.55
C GLN A 248 -0.87 -11.22 -11.92
N LEU A 249 -0.13 -11.57 -12.98
CA LEU A 249 -0.42 -11.13 -14.34
C LEU A 249 -1.79 -11.62 -14.80
N LEU A 250 -2.13 -12.89 -14.54
CA LEU A 250 -3.44 -13.46 -14.84
C LEU A 250 -4.57 -12.77 -14.06
N ALA A 251 -4.37 -12.52 -12.76
CA ALA A 251 -5.36 -11.83 -11.93
C ALA A 251 -5.64 -10.42 -12.46
N PHE A 252 -4.59 -9.67 -12.83
CA PHE A 252 -4.74 -8.35 -13.43
C PHE A 252 -5.38 -8.38 -14.82
N ALA A 253 -5.06 -9.37 -15.65
CA ALA A 253 -5.69 -9.56 -16.95
C ALA A 253 -7.20 -9.84 -16.80
N ARG A 254 -7.58 -10.72 -15.87
CA ARG A 254 -8.98 -11.02 -15.55
C ARG A 254 -9.71 -9.77 -15.05
N LEU A 255 -9.09 -8.98 -14.17
CA LEU A 255 -9.66 -7.72 -13.69
C LEU A 255 -9.91 -6.74 -14.84
N ARG A 256 -8.96 -6.56 -15.75
CA ARG A 256 -9.09 -5.66 -16.91
C ARG A 256 -10.12 -6.11 -17.95
N THR A 257 -10.40 -7.41 -18.00
CA THR A 257 -11.44 -7.99 -18.89
C THR A 257 -12.80 -8.15 -18.19
N GLY A 258 -12.96 -7.59 -16.97
CA GLY A 258 -14.24 -7.62 -16.24
C GLY A 258 -14.58 -8.98 -15.61
N GLN A 259 -13.58 -9.82 -15.40
CA GLN A 259 -13.73 -11.15 -14.80
C GLN A 259 -12.85 -11.32 -13.54
N PRO A 260 -12.95 -10.41 -12.53
CA PRO A 260 -12.17 -10.56 -11.31
C PRO A 260 -12.53 -11.87 -10.59
N GLY A 261 -11.53 -12.50 -10.00
CA GLY A 261 -11.69 -13.77 -9.28
C GLY A 261 -10.59 -13.98 -8.25
N PRO A 262 -10.55 -15.17 -7.62
CA PRO A 262 -9.44 -15.59 -6.78
C PRO A 262 -8.11 -15.54 -7.52
N LEU A 263 -7.01 -15.44 -6.76
CA LEU A 263 -5.67 -15.42 -7.32
C LEU A 263 -5.37 -16.75 -8.02
N PRO A 264 -5.15 -16.77 -9.35
CA PRO A 264 -4.99 -18.02 -10.09
C PRO A 264 -3.67 -18.72 -9.79
N LEU A 265 -3.63 -20.03 -10.05
CA LEU A 265 -2.39 -20.81 -10.07
C LEU A 265 -1.40 -20.21 -11.09
N PRO A 266 -0.09 -20.32 -10.83
CA PRO A 266 0.91 -19.88 -11.80
C PRO A 266 0.88 -20.75 -13.07
N VAL A 267 1.27 -20.16 -14.20
CA VAL A 267 1.33 -20.81 -15.52
C VAL A 267 2.68 -20.57 -16.17
N ASP A 268 3.19 -21.53 -16.90
CA ASP A 268 4.51 -21.46 -17.55
C ASP A 268 4.56 -20.45 -18.72
N ALA A 269 3.50 -20.42 -19.54
CA ALA A 269 3.41 -19.57 -20.74
C ALA A 269 2.21 -18.64 -20.62
N ILE A 270 2.41 -17.45 -20.03
CA ILE A 270 1.35 -16.46 -19.80
C ILE A 270 0.70 -16.01 -21.12
N GLU A 271 1.46 -16.02 -22.22
CA GLU A 271 1.03 -15.61 -23.57
C GLU A 271 -0.04 -16.54 -24.16
N GLU A 272 -0.12 -17.79 -23.69
CA GLU A 272 -1.17 -18.75 -24.07
C GLU A 272 -2.50 -18.48 -23.37
N HIS A 273 -2.46 -17.74 -22.26
CA HIS A 273 -3.62 -17.48 -21.38
C HIS A 273 -4.17 -16.05 -21.48
N VAL A 274 -3.36 -15.12 -21.98
CA VAL A 274 -3.70 -13.68 -22.04
C VAL A 274 -3.44 -13.13 -23.43
N ALA A 275 -4.44 -12.46 -24.02
CA ALA A 275 -4.29 -11.82 -25.32
C ALA A 275 -3.12 -10.80 -25.29
N PRO A 276 -2.29 -10.69 -26.34
CA PRO A 276 -1.09 -9.85 -26.36
C PRO A 276 -1.35 -8.38 -25.98
N ALA A 277 -2.45 -7.80 -26.47
CA ALA A 277 -2.80 -6.40 -26.15
C ALA A 277 -3.15 -6.21 -24.67
N VAL A 278 -3.82 -7.18 -24.03
CA VAL A 278 -4.12 -7.14 -22.58
C VAL A 278 -2.85 -7.33 -21.77
N LEU A 279 -1.99 -8.27 -22.17
CA LEU A 279 -0.72 -8.52 -21.48
C LEU A 279 0.20 -7.29 -21.54
N GLN A 280 0.24 -6.57 -22.68
CA GLN A 280 0.98 -5.33 -22.80
C GLN A 280 0.47 -4.27 -21.82
N GLN A 281 -0.84 -4.09 -21.70
CA GLN A 281 -1.45 -3.15 -20.73
C GLN A 281 -1.16 -3.54 -19.28
N VAL A 282 -1.22 -4.83 -18.97
CA VAL A 282 -0.89 -5.36 -17.62
C VAL A 282 0.58 -5.11 -17.29
N ASN A 283 1.49 -5.44 -18.20
CA ASN A 283 2.92 -5.20 -18.02
C ASN A 283 3.25 -3.72 -17.84
N HIS A 284 2.57 -2.83 -18.58
CA HIS A 284 2.73 -1.40 -18.41
C HIS A 284 2.25 -0.95 -17.00
N ALA A 285 1.05 -1.34 -16.61
CA ALA A 285 0.51 -1.01 -15.28
C ALA A 285 1.38 -1.51 -14.13
N LEU A 286 1.99 -2.68 -14.28
CA LEU A 286 2.86 -3.32 -13.29
C LEU A 286 4.37 -3.03 -13.52
N SER A 287 4.73 -2.00 -14.30
CA SER A 287 6.13 -1.73 -14.67
C SER A 287 6.99 -1.23 -13.51
N CYS A 288 6.40 -0.59 -12.48
CA CYS A 288 7.11 -0.27 -11.25
C CYS A 288 7.23 -1.53 -10.37
N SER A 289 8.09 -2.46 -10.80
CA SER A 289 8.29 -3.75 -10.12
C SER A 289 9.68 -4.30 -10.34
N ALA A 290 10.08 -5.22 -9.44
CA ALA A 290 11.31 -6.01 -9.51
C ALA A 290 10.96 -7.50 -9.42
N THR A 291 11.26 -8.27 -10.46
CA THR A 291 10.97 -9.71 -10.54
C THR A 291 12.20 -10.43 -11.06
N GLY A 292 12.58 -11.51 -10.38
CA GLY A 292 13.73 -12.33 -10.78
C GLY A 292 14.46 -12.96 -9.61
N SER A 293 15.67 -13.41 -9.89
CA SER A 293 16.66 -13.83 -8.90
C SER A 293 17.04 -12.67 -7.97
N PRO A 294 17.67 -12.94 -6.82
CA PRO A 294 18.14 -11.89 -5.92
C PRO A 294 18.99 -10.81 -6.63
N GLU A 295 19.90 -11.20 -7.53
CA GLU A 295 20.76 -10.30 -8.29
C GLU A 295 19.95 -9.40 -9.26
N THR A 296 18.97 -9.97 -9.96
CA THR A 296 18.10 -9.24 -10.87
C THR A 296 17.22 -8.25 -10.10
N VAL A 297 16.66 -8.68 -8.97
CA VAL A 297 15.81 -7.82 -8.13
C VAL A 297 16.63 -6.71 -7.47
N GLU A 298 17.84 -7.00 -6.98
CA GLU A 298 18.74 -5.99 -6.41
C GLU A 298 19.03 -4.87 -7.41
N ARG A 299 19.44 -5.24 -8.62
CA ARG A 299 19.71 -4.27 -9.70
C ARG A 299 18.49 -3.39 -9.97
N ARG A 300 17.29 -4.01 -10.08
CA ARG A 300 16.06 -3.29 -10.39
C ARG A 300 15.61 -2.38 -9.27
N LEU A 301 15.71 -2.79 -8.01
CA LEU A 301 15.39 -1.95 -6.85
C LEU A 301 16.35 -0.76 -6.74
N LYS A 302 17.65 -0.97 -6.99
CA LYS A 302 18.64 0.12 -7.10
C LYS A 302 18.24 1.17 -8.14
N GLU A 303 17.83 0.74 -9.34
CA GLU A 303 17.37 1.65 -10.40
C GLU A 303 16.13 2.48 -9.94
N ILE A 304 15.14 1.81 -9.34
CA ILE A 304 13.93 2.47 -8.83
C ILE A 304 14.29 3.50 -7.74
N ILE A 305 15.09 3.09 -6.76
CA ILE A 305 15.49 3.96 -5.64
C ILE A 305 16.34 5.13 -6.15
N ALA A 306 17.30 4.88 -7.03
CA ALA A 306 18.14 5.93 -7.60
C ALA A 306 17.35 6.96 -8.42
N ARG A 307 16.37 6.50 -9.20
CA ARG A 307 15.54 7.37 -10.04
C ARG A 307 14.59 8.24 -9.23
N TYR A 308 13.87 7.65 -8.28
CA TYR A 308 12.76 8.33 -7.59
C TYR A 308 13.14 8.87 -6.22
N GLN A 309 14.23 8.39 -5.63
CA GLN A 309 14.74 8.80 -4.32
C GLN A 309 13.65 8.83 -3.24
N PRO A 310 12.89 7.74 -3.05
CA PRO A 310 11.86 7.72 -2.02
C PRO A 310 12.48 7.71 -0.62
N ASP A 311 11.77 8.28 0.35
CA ASP A 311 12.13 8.15 1.76
C ASP A 311 11.78 6.75 2.28
N GLU A 312 10.75 6.13 1.70
CA GLU A 312 10.30 4.77 2.01
C GLU A 312 9.81 4.05 0.76
N ILE A 313 10.11 2.74 0.64
CA ILE A 313 9.58 1.88 -0.42
C ILE A 313 8.59 0.86 0.15
N MET A 314 7.38 0.84 -0.39
CA MET A 314 6.32 -0.10 -0.02
C MET A 314 6.30 -1.24 -1.03
N LEU A 315 6.68 -2.44 -0.61
CA LEU A 315 6.65 -3.62 -1.47
C LEU A 315 5.30 -4.31 -1.44
N THR A 316 4.85 -4.78 -2.59
CA THR A 316 3.64 -5.61 -2.72
C THR A 316 3.87 -6.74 -3.70
N GLY A 317 3.16 -7.85 -3.54
CA GLY A 317 3.27 -9.00 -4.45
C GLY A 317 2.18 -10.03 -4.19
N ALA A 318 1.59 -10.54 -5.26
CA ALA A 318 0.58 -11.58 -5.20
C ALA A 318 1.17 -12.87 -5.81
N ILE A 319 1.52 -13.82 -4.95
CA ILE A 319 2.02 -15.16 -5.29
C ILE A 319 1.01 -16.16 -4.72
N HIS A 320 0.58 -17.14 -5.54
CA HIS A 320 -0.46 -18.09 -5.17
C HIS A 320 -0.09 -18.93 -3.92
N GLY A 321 1.12 -19.48 -3.90
CA GLY A 321 1.61 -20.29 -2.78
C GLY A 321 2.11 -19.44 -1.63
N ASN A 322 1.53 -19.56 -0.43
CA ASN A 322 1.89 -18.72 0.72
C ASN A 322 3.36 -18.87 1.14
N THR A 323 3.91 -20.07 1.12
CA THR A 323 5.33 -20.31 1.45
C THR A 323 6.27 -19.58 0.50
N ALA A 324 6.00 -19.66 -0.81
CA ALA A 324 6.76 -18.92 -1.82
C ALA A 324 6.60 -17.40 -1.67
N ARG A 325 5.39 -16.94 -1.31
CA ARG A 325 5.10 -15.54 -1.05
C ARG A 325 5.93 -15.00 0.13
N ILE A 326 5.90 -15.68 1.26
CA ILE A 326 6.72 -15.32 2.43
C ILE A 326 8.20 -15.30 2.05
N ARG A 327 8.68 -16.37 1.38
CA ARG A 327 10.09 -16.46 0.97
C ARG A 327 10.51 -15.32 0.06
N SER A 328 9.66 -14.91 -0.87
CA SER A 328 9.90 -13.77 -1.77
C SER A 328 10.12 -12.47 -0.98
N PHE A 329 9.30 -12.19 0.03
CA PHE A 329 9.45 -10.98 0.86
C PHE A 329 10.66 -11.07 1.81
N GLU A 330 11.01 -12.24 2.33
CA GLU A 330 12.24 -12.43 3.12
C GLU A 330 13.50 -12.14 2.29
N LEU A 331 13.54 -12.64 1.05
CA LEU A 331 14.62 -12.36 0.11
C LEU A 331 14.70 -10.87 -0.25
N ALA A 332 13.54 -10.24 -0.54
CA ALA A 332 13.48 -8.81 -0.82
C ALA A 332 13.98 -7.95 0.36
N ALA A 333 13.64 -8.32 1.61
CA ALA A 333 14.15 -7.65 2.80
C ALA A 333 15.67 -7.78 2.92
N SER A 334 16.22 -8.98 2.63
CA SER A 334 17.66 -9.21 2.66
C SER A 334 18.40 -8.33 1.64
N ILE A 335 17.83 -8.20 0.43
CA ILE A 335 18.35 -7.33 -0.63
C ILE A 335 18.34 -5.86 -0.16
N LEU A 336 17.19 -5.36 0.32
CA LEU A 336 17.04 -3.95 0.72
C LEU A 336 17.94 -3.56 1.89
N LYS A 337 18.25 -4.48 2.80
CA LYS A 337 19.21 -4.26 3.88
C LYS A 337 20.65 -4.15 3.40
N SER A 338 20.96 -4.67 2.22
CA SER A 338 22.30 -4.60 1.64
C SER A 338 22.52 -3.38 0.74
N LEU A 339 21.44 -2.64 0.39
CA LEU A 339 21.49 -1.40 -0.41
C LEU A 339 21.84 -0.19 0.44
#